data_4174bb7ddb55a0b5abb5fffe049b2aad
#
_entry.id   4174bb7ddb55a0b5abb5fffe049b2aad
#
_cell.length_a   1.000
_cell.length_b   1.000
_cell.length_c   1.000
_cell.angle_alpha   90.00
_cell.angle_beta   90.00
_cell.angle_gamma   90.00
#
_symmetry.space_group_name_H-M   'P 1'
#
loop_
_entity.id
_entity.type
_entity.pdbx_description
1 polymer ?
#
loop_
_entity_poly.entity_id
_entity_poly.type
_entity_poly.pdbx_seq_one_letter_code
_entity_poly.pdbx_strand_id
1 'polypeptide(L)'
;MELWYTEEHTKDVRFSIKVDKQLVSFKSEFQRIDIFESKEFGKFLTLDGFMMLTEKDEFIYHEMITHIPMAVNPNAKKILVIGAGDGGTVRELVKYYHIEKIDMVEIDKAVVDLCREFLPTTAWKLDDKRVNIYYEDGLKFVRSKHNEYDIVIVDSTDPFGPGEDLFTREFYGNCFNALKDDGILVNQHESPYYEADAIASKRANKQLRAVFPFATVYQLHIPTYPSGHWLFGFASKKYNPVTDLKADIWNSFGIKTKYYNTELHKGAFALPNYVKELISD
;
A
#
# COMPACT_ATOMS: atom_id res chain seq x y z
N MET A 1 24.91 26.55 1.98
CA MET A 1 23.43 26.52 2.07
C MET A 1 23.04 25.08 2.37
N GLU A 2 22.14 24.86 3.33
CA GLU A 2 21.57 23.52 3.59
C GLU A 2 20.23 23.42 2.90
N LEU A 3 19.97 22.29 2.25
CA LEU A 3 18.69 22.00 1.62
C LEU A 3 17.91 21.03 2.52
N TRP A 4 16.65 21.34 2.79
CA TRP A 4 15.73 20.52 3.56
C TRP A 4 14.45 20.30 2.77
N TYR A 5 14.06 19.05 2.61
CA TYR A 5 12.68 18.71 2.29
C TYR A 5 11.85 18.89 3.57
N THR A 6 10.67 19.46 3.43
CA THR A 6 9.75 19.63 4.56
C THR A 6 8.34 19.33 4.09
N GLU A 7 7.73 18.32 4.70
CA GLU A 7 6.31 18.02 4.58
C GLU A 7 5.55 18.81 5.64
N GLU A 8 4.57 19.58 5.22
CA GLU A 8 3.61 20.22 6.11
C GLU A 8 2.44 19.26 6.35
N HIS A 9 2.62 18.36 7.31
CA HIS A 9 1.64 17.32 7.58
C HIS A 9 0.33 17.88 8.16
N THR A 10 0.45 18.81 9.10
CA THR A 10 -0.65 19.64 9.60
C THR A 10 -0.20 21.09 9.69
N LYS A 11 -1.14 22.01 9.97
CA LYS A 11 -0.78 23.42 10.19
C LYS A 11 0.24 23.64 11.29
N ASP A 12 0.37 22.69 12.24
CA ASP A 12 1.22 22.78 13.42
C ASP A 12 2.32 21.71 13.46
N VAL A 13 2.36 20.77 12.49
CA VAL A 13 3.32 19.65 12.47
C VAL A 13 4.00 19.57 11.12
N ARG A 14 5.33 19.50 11.15
CA ARG A 14 6.18 19.31 9.98
C ARG A 14 7.11 18.14 10.18
N PHE A 15 7.33 17.38 9.12
CA PHE A 15 8.40 16.38 9.04
C PHE A 15 9.46 16.88 8.07
N SER A 16 10.73 16.85 8.46
CA SER A 16 11.82 17.38 7.62
C SER A 16 12.99 16.43 7.53
N ILE A 17 13.51 16.29 6.31
CA ILE A 17 14.72 15.52 6.00
C ILE A 17 15.75 16.42 5.33
N LYS A 18 17.00 16.38 5.80
CA LYS A 18 18.10 17.05 5.12
C LYS A 18 18.39 16.37 3.81
N VAL A 19 18.45 17.17 2.74
CA VAL A 19 18.63 16.73 1.35
C VAL A 19 20.02 17.11 0.86
N ASP A 20 20.71 16.16 0.24
CA ASP A 20 21.96 16.44 -0.46
C ASP A 20 21.70 16.98 -1.88
N LYS A 21 20.65 16.42 -2.55
CA LYS A 21 20.34 16.78 -3.93
C LYS A 21 18.86 16.52 -4.26
N GLN A 22 18.26 17.41 -5.02
CA GLN A 22 17.02 17.12 -5.75
C GLN A 22 17.39 16.52 -7.11
N LEU A 23 16.95 15.29 -7.37
CA LEU A 23 17.28 14.54 -8.59
C LEU A 23 16.33 14.92 -9.72
N VAL A 24 15.03 15.04 -9.39
CA VAL A 24 14.01 15.42 -10.36
C VAL A 24 12.89 16.18 -9.66
N SER A 25 12.26 17.09 -10.39
CA SER A 25 10.98 17.73 -10.07
C SER A 25 10.17 17.79 -11.36
N PHE A 26 9.07 17.09 -11.39
CA PHE A 26 8.23 16.95 -12.57
C PHE A 26 6.76 17.12 -12.19
N LYS A 27 5.99 17.80 -13.03
CA LYS A 27 4.55 17.94 -12.88
C LYS A 27 3.86 17.17 -14.01
N SER A 28 3.19 16.08 -13.64
CA SER A 28 2.34 15.31 -14.53
C SER A 28 0.97 15.99 -14.71
N GLU A 29 0.06 15.34 -15.41
CA GLU A 29 -1.36 15.75 -15.47
C GLU A 29 -2.09 15.57 -14.12
N PHE A 30 -1.56 14.69 -13.23
CA PHE A 30 -2.21 14.31 -11.99
C PHE A 30 -1.62 14.98 -10.77
N GLN A 31 -0.26 15.11 -10.70
CA GLN A 31 0.42 15.51 -9.47
C GLN A 31 1.84 16.01 -9.75
N ARG A 32 2.44 16.63 -8.75
CA ARG A 32 3.87 16.94 -8.74
C ARG A 32 4.66 15.76 -8.18
N ILE A 33 5.70 15.36 -8.89
CA ILE A 33 6.59 14.24 -8.54
C ILE A 33 7.96 14.80 -8.27
N ASP A 34 8.46 14.67 -7.04
CA ASP A 34 9.83 15.06 -6.69
C ASP A 34 10.59 13.83 -6.19
N ILE A 35 11.84 13.68 -6.63
CA ILE A 35 12.76 12.67 -6.10
C ILE A 35 14.01 13.37 -5.60
N PHE A 36 14.37 13.05 -4.38
CA PHE A 36 15.52 13.61 -3.67
C PHE A 36 16.52 12.53 -3.29
N GLU A 37 17.72 12.95 -2.92
CA GLU A 37 18.76 12.11 -2.35
C GLU A 37 19.18 12.66 -0.98
N SER A 38 19.26 11.79 0.01
CA SER A 38 19.66 12.08 1.38
C SER A 38 20.67 11.05 1.86
N LYS A 39 21.68 11.47 2.65
CA LYS A 39 22.65 10.55 3.25
C LYS A 39 22.02 9.55 4.22
N GLU A 40 20.99 9.99 4.96
CA GLU A 40 20.37 9.16 5.98
C GLU A 40 19.36 8.17 5.41
N PHE A 41 18.59 8.58 4.37
CA PHE A 41 17.45 7.81 3.89
C PHE A 41 17.62 7.26 2.47
N GLY A 42 18.77 7.54 1.81
CA GLY A 42 18.95 7.22 0.40
C GLY A 42 18.08 8.11 -0.49
N LYS A 43 17.64 7.59 -1.61
CA LYS A 43 16.69 8.30 -2.46
C LYS A 43 15.28 8.16 -1.88
N PHE A 44 14.48 9.21 -2.08
CA PHE A 44 13.09 9.20 -1.64
C PHE A 44 12.19 9.94 -2.63
N LEU A 45 10.95 9.48 -2.72
CA LEU A 45 9.88 9.98 -3.57
C LEU A 45 8.88 10.77 -2.76
N THR A 46 8.47 11.91 -3.31
CA THR A 46 7.30 12.65 -2.80
C THR A 46 6.33 12.95 -3.92
N LEU A 47 5.03 12.88 -3.62
CA LEU A 47 3.93 13.25 -4.51
C LEU A 47 3.18 14.41 -3.89
N ASP A 48 3.05 15.53 -4.63
CA ASP A 48 2.48 16.80 -4.15
C ASP A 48 3.08 17.31 -2.83
N GLY A 49 4.33 16.91 -2.55
CA GLY A 49 5.05 17.27 -1.33
C GLY A 49 4.86 16.32 -0.14
N PHE A 50 4.07 15.25 -0.28
CA PHE A 50 3.91 14.21 0.72
C PHE A 50 4.92 13.07 0.52
N MET A 51 5.47 12.54 1.62
CA MET A 51 6.43 11.44 1.60
C MET A 51 5.75 10.13 1.19
N MET A 52 6.19 9.56 0.06
CA MET A 52 5.67 8.26 -0.38
C MET A 52 6.57 7.10 0.05
N LEU A 53 7.87 7.23 -0.14
CA LEU A 53 8.83 6.19 0.27
C LEU A 53 10.25 6.75 0.38
N THR A 54 11.08 6.05 1.17
CA THR A 54 12.54 6.19 1.15
C THR A 54 13.20 4.84 0.93
N GLU A 55 14.39 4.79 0.31
CA GLU A 55 15.14 3.53 0.13
C GLU A 55 15.49 2.85 1.47
N LYS A 56 15.48 3.60 2.57
CA LYS A 56 15.84 3.08 3.89
C LYS A 56 14.73 2.28 4.57
N ASP A 57 13.46 2.66 4.42
CA ASP A 57 12.34 2.08 5.18
C ASP A 57 11.14 1.62 4.35
N GLU A 58 11.16 1.78 3.01
CA GLU A 58 10.06 1.38 2.12
C GLU A 58 9.65 -0.09 2.26
N PHE A 59 10.61 -0.94 2.63
CA PHE A 59 10.35 -2.37 2.79
C PHE A 59 9.30 -2.66 3.87
N ILE A 60 9.17 -1.80 4.87
CA ILE A 60 8.17 -1.93 5.94
C ILE A 60 6.76 -1.92 5.35
N TYR A 61 6.49 -0.92 4.51
CA TYR A 61 5.21 -0.76 3.81
C TYR A 61 4.95 -1.93 2.85
N HIS A 62 5.86 -2.16 1.92
CA HIS A 62 5.67 -3.12 0.83
C HIS A 62 5.60 -4.58 1.32
N GLU A 63 6.38 -4.93 2.33
CA GLU A 63 6.30 -6.25 2.93
C GLU A 63 4.97 -6.45 3.66
N MET A 64 4.49 -5.47 4.41
CA MET A 64 3.26 -5.59 5.19
C MET A 64 2.01 -5.61 4.31
N ILE A 65 1.93 -4.78 3.28
CA ILE A 65 0.77 -4.77 2.38
C ILE A 65 0.69 -6.05 1.53
N THR A 66 1.85 -6.66 1.23
CA THR A 66 1.93 -7.85 0.37
C THR A 66 1.85 -9.16 1.18
N HIS A 67 2.67 -9.32 2.22
CA HIS A 67 2.81 -10.62 2.87
C HIS A 67 1.67 -10.96 3.82
N ILE A 68 0.97 -9.98 4.39
CA ILE A 68 -0.21 -10.24 5.22
C ILE A 68 -1.29 -11.02 4.43
N PRO A 69 -1.82 -10.54 3.30
CA PRO A 69 -2.82 -11.30 2.56
C PRO A 69 -2.27 -12.59 1.96
N MET A 70 -1.01 -12.61 1.51
CA MET A 70 -0.37 -13.81 0.96
C MET A 70 -0.13 -14.91 2.01
N ALA A 71 0.03 -14.58 3.28
CA ALA A 71 0.16 -15.57 4.34
C ALA A 71 -1.21 -16.14 4.79
N VAL A 72 -2.29 -15.41 4.55
CA VAL A 72 -3.67 -15.88 4.79
C VAL A 72 -4.17 -16.75 3.64
N ASN A 73 -3.92 -16.33 2.39
CA ASN A 73 -4.20 -17.11 1.19
C ASN A 73 -2.92 -17.42 0.40
N PRO A 74 -2.09 -18.39 0.85
CA PRO A 74 -0.80 -18.68 0.23
C PRO A 74 -0.92 -19.36 -1.15
N ASN A 75 -2.11 -19.68 -1.59
CA ASN A 75 -2.37 -20.27 -2.90
C ASN A 75 -2.87 -19.23 -3.95
N ALA A 76 -2.88 -17.95 -3.59
CA ALA A 76 -3.30 -16.89 -4.49
C ALA A 76 -2.45 -16.86 -5.76
N LYS A 77 -3.09 -16.77 -6.93
CA LYS A 77 -2.45 -16.84 -8.25
C LYS A 77 -2.64 -15.60 -9.09
N LYS A 78 -3.78 -14.93 -8.95
CA LYS A 78 -4.11 -13.73 -9.72
C LYS A 78 -4.33 -12.56 -8.79
N ILE A 79 -3.47 -11.58 -8.90
CA ILE A 79 -3.44 -10.42 -8.02
C ILE A 79 -3.74 -9.16 -8.84
N LEU A 80 -4.60 -8.32 -8.31
CA LEU A 80 -4.80 -6.95 -8.81
C LEU A 80 -4.10 -5.98 -7.83
N VAL A 81 -3.30 -5.10 -8.36
CA VAL A 81 -2.67 -4.00 -7.61
C VAL A 81 -3.17 -2.69 -8.22
N ILE A 82 -3.78 -1.83 -7.41
CA ILE A 82 -4.25 -0.51 -7.82
C ILE A 82 -3.34 0.53 -7.18
N GLY A 83 -2.68 1.34 -8.00
CA GLY A 83 -1.56 2.19 -7.63
C GLY A 83 -0.22 1.46 -7.73
N ALA A 84 0.66 1.64 -6.75
CA ALA A 84 1.99 1.02 -6.67
C ALA A 84 2.96 1.44 -7.77
N GLY A 85 2.86 2.67 -8.26
CA GLY A 85 3.70 3.19 -9.35
C GLY A 85 5.20 3.12 -9.09
N ASP A 86 5.63 3.05 -7.84
CA ASP A 86 7.02 2.82 -7.45
C ASP A 86 7.52 1.37 -7.66
N GLY A 87 6.61 0.40 -7.75
CA GLY A 87 6.92 -1.01 -8.01
C GLY A 87 7.25 -1.86 -6.78
N GLY A 88 7.27 -1.30 -5.57
CA GLY A 88 7.68 -2.02 -4.36
C GLY A 88 6.74 -3.18 -4.01
N THR A 89 5.42 -2.96 -4.06
CA THR A 89 4.41 -4.02 -3.88
C THR A 89 4.55 -5.12 -4.93
N VAL A 90 4.76 -4.76 -6.20
CA VAL A 90 4.99 -5.73 -7.28
C VAL A 90 6.28 -6.52 -7.04
N ARG A 91 7.36 -5.86 -6.59
CA ARG A 91 8.61 -6.51 -6.22
C ARG A 91 8.40 -7.59 -5.15
N GLU A 92 7.59 -7.33 -4.14
CA GLU A 92 7.29 -8.32 -3.11
C GLU A 92 6.42 -9.47 -3.65
N LEU A 93 5.42 -9.18 -4.48
CA LEU A 93 4.56 -10.20 -5.08
C LEU A 93 5.31 -11.18 -5.98
N VAL A 94 6.28 -10.71 -6.78
CA VAL A 94 7.01 -11.58 -7.70
C VAL A 94 7.94 -12.59 -7.00
N LYS A 95 8.19 -12.43 -5.69
CA LYS A 95 8.90 -13.43 -4.87
C LYS A 95 8.13 -14.75 -4.76
N TYR A 96 6.81 -14.72 -4.97
CA TYR A 96 5.97 -15.90 -4.97
C TYR A 96 5.95 -16.56 -6.35
N TYR A 97 6.64 -17.67 -6.50
CA TYR A 97 6.83 -18.35 -7.80
C TYR A 97 5.52 -18.90 -8.41
N HIS A 98 4.51 -19.17 -7.58
CA HIS A 98 3.22 -19.73 -7.99
C HIS A 98 2.21 -18.67 -8.44
N ILE A 99 2.48 -17.38 -8.26
CA ILE A 99 1.65 -16.31 -8.84
C ILE A 99 1.76 -16.40 -10.37
N GLU A 100 0.60 -16.46 -11.01
CA GLU A 100 0.48 -16.59 -12.45
C GLU A 100 0.32 -15.23 -13.14
N LYS A 101 -0.34 -14.29 -12.46
CA LYS A 101 -0.68 -12.98 -13.06
C LYS A 101 -0.74 -11.89 -11.98
N ILE A 102 -0.13 -10.76 -12.29
CA ILE A 102 -0.22 -9.52 -11.53
C ILE A 102 -0.68 -8.43 -12.51
N ASP A 103 -1.89 -7.93 -12.33
CA ASP A 103 -2.36 -6.75 -13.04
C ASP A 103 -2.13 -5.54 -12.13
N MET A 104 -1.31 -4.60 -12.57
CA MET A 104 -1.03 -3.34 -11.90
C MET A 104 -1.70 -2.21 -12.67
N VAL A 105 -2.50 -1.41 -11.98
CA VAL A 105 -3.25 -0.30 -12.59
C VAL A 105 -2.81 1.00 -11.94
N GLU A 106 -2.07 1.81 -12.68
CA GLU A 106 -1.53 3.08 -12.21
C GLU A 106 -2.00 4.20 -13.14
N ILE A 107 -2.58 5.24 -12.56
CA ILE A 107 -3.13 6.34 -13.35
C ILE A 107 -2.02 7.22 -13.92
N ASP A 108 -0.93 7.39 -13.18
CA ASP A 108 0.16 8.29 -13.52
C ASP A 108 1.38 7.54 -14.07
N LYS A 109 1.44 7.39 -15.38
CA LYS A 109 2.60 6.78 -16.05
C LYS A 109 3.93 7.43 -15.69
N ALA A 110 3.94 8.74 -15.41
CA ALA A 110 5.17 9.45 -15.09
C ALA A 110 5.78 8.97 -13.77
N VAL A 111 4.97 8.57 -12.78
CA VAL A 111 5.47 7.96 -11.54
C VAL A 111 6.24 6.69 -11.86
N VAL A 112 5.68 5.80 -12.66
CA VAL A 112 6.32 4.53 -13.05
C VAL A 112 7.64 4.77 -13.79
N ASP A 113 7.63 5.68 -14.77
CA ASP A 113 8.82 5.98 -15.57
C ASP A 113 9.95 6.58 -14.71
N LEU A 114 9.63 7.53 -13.84
CA LEU A 114 10.60 8.15 -12.95
C LEU A 114 11.13 7.17 -11.88
N CYS A 115 10.26 6.29 -11.36
CA CYS A 115 10.69 5.27 -10.41
C CYS A 115 11.62 4.23 -11.07
N ARG A 116 11.37 3.84 -12.32
CA ARG A 116 12.30 2.99 -13.08
C ARG A 116 13.67 3.62 -13.24
N GLU A 117 13.72 4.93 -13.47
CA GLU A 117 14.98 5.65 -13.68
C GLU A 117 15.71 5.91 -12.36
N PHE A 118 15.03 6.41 -11.35
CA PHE A 118 15.67 6.93 -10.14
C PHE A 118 15.60 5.99 -8.93
N LEU A 119 14.62 5.09 -8.87
CA LEU A 119 14.35 4.15 -7.76
C LEU A 119 14.35 2.68 -8.24
N PRO A 120 15.44 2.23 -8.91
CA PRO A 120 15.46 0.87 -9.44
C PRO A 120 15.37 -0.22 -8.36
N THR A 121 15.65 0.09 -7.11
CA THR A 121 15.54 -0.83 -5.96
C THR A 121 14.11 -1.30 -5.70
N THR A 122 13.11 -0.48 -6.02
CA THR A 122 11.69 -0.85 -5.97
C THR A 122 11.16 -1.30 -7.33
N ALA A 123 11.47 -0.56 -8.40
CA ALA A 123 10.86 -0.70 -9.71
C ALA A 123 11.41 -1.85 -10.59
N TRP A 124 12.54 -2.50 -10.23
CA TRP A 124 13.23 -3.47 -11.08
C TRP A 124 12.43 -4.72 -11.46
N LYS A 125 11.35 -5.01 -10.75
CA LYS A 125 10.46 -6.15 -11.04
C LYS A 125 9.21 -5.79 -11.84
N LEU A 126 9.04 -4.55 -12.22
CA LEU A 126 7.91 -4.13 -13.07
C LEU A 126 7.93 -4.77 -14.47
N ASP A 127 9.10 -5.28 -14.90
CA ASP A 127 9.25 -5.98 -16.18
C ASP A 127 9.20 -7.52 -16.05
N ASP A 128 8.77 -8.08 -14.90
CA ASP A 128 8.55 -9.52 -14.75
C ASP A 128 7.41 -9.97 -15.70
N LYS A 129 7.60 -11.08 -16.41
CA LYS A 129 6.66 -11.59 -17.42
C LYS A 129 5.23 -11.83 -16.94
N ARG A 130 5.02 -11.90 -15.63
CA ARG A 130 3.70 -12.09 -14.99
C ARG A 130 2.99 -10.77 -14.73
N VAL A 131 3.69 -9.64 -14.87
CA VAL A 131 3.19 -8.29 -14.58
C VAL A 131 2.62 -7.66 -15.85
N ASN A 132 1.39 -7.19 -15.76
CA ASN A 132 0.77 -6.36 -16.79
C ASN A 132 0.48 -5.00 -16.17
N ILE A 133 1.00 -3.94 -16.77
CA ILE A 133 0.78 -2.58 -16.30
C ILE A 133 -0.25 -1.90 -17.20
N TYR A 134 -1.29 -1.37 -16.58
CA TYR A 134 -2.36 -0.60 -17.22
C TYR A 134 -2.28 0.84 -16.72
N TYR A 135 -2.15 1.79 -17.66
CA TYR A 135 -2.13 3.21 -17.34
C TYR A 135 -3.55 3.77 -17.49
N GLU A 136 -4.36 3.57 -16.44
CA GLU A 136 -5.76 4.00 -16.42
C GLU A 136 -6.30 4.15 -15.00
N ASP A 137 -7.50 4.70 -14.88
CA ASP A 137 -8.19 4.89 -13.62
C ASP A 137 -8.58 3.53 -12.98
N GLY A 138 -8.09 3.29 -11.76
CA GLY A 138 -8.31 2.05 -11.02
C GLY A 138 -9.79 1.75 -10.71
N LEU A 139 -10.61 2.79 -10.46
CA LEU A 139 -12.05 2.63 -10.26
C LEU A 139 -12.74 2.12 -11.55
N LYS A 140 -12.37 2.68 -12.70
CA LYS A 140 -12.92 2.24 -13.99
C LYS A 140 -12.47 0.82 -14.34
N PHE A 141 -11.19 0.52 -14.08
CA PHE A 141 -10.64 -0.80 -14.34
C PHE A 141 -11.37 -1.89 -13.53
N VAL A 142 -11.46 -1.72 -12.22
CA VAL A 142 -12.02 -2.75 -11.34
C VAL A 142 -13.52 -2.96 -11.55
N ARG A 143 -14.27 -1.94 -11.99
CA ARG A 143 -15.72 -2.02 -12.28
C ARG A 143 -16.06 -3.07 -13.34
N SER A 144 -15.13 -3.34 -14.27
CA SER A 144 -15.32 -4.32 -15.34
C SER A 144 -14.94 -5.76 -14.95
N LYS A 145 -14.43 -5.98 -13.73
CA LYS A 145 -13.90 -7.28 -13.29
C LYS A 145 -14.90 -8.01 -12.42
N HIS A 146 -15.01 -9.32 -12.62
CA HIS A 146 -15.92 -10.17 -11.87
C HIS A 146 -15.28 -11.53 -11.56
N ASN A 147 -15.17 -11.89 -10.28
CA ASN A 147 -14.69 -13.20 -9.83
C ASN A 147 -13.35 -13.62 -10.49
N GLU A 148 -12.43 -12.67 -10.63
CA GLU A 148 -11.17 -12.87 -11.36
C GLU A 148 -9.96 -13.00 -10.45
N TYR A 149 -9.89 -12.20 -9.37
CA TYR A 149 -8.70 -12.07 -8.55
C TYR A 149 -8.81 -12.80 -7.21
N ASP A 150 -7.70 -13.38 -6.77
CA ASP A 150 -7.57 -13.97 -5.45
C ASP A 150 -7.34 -12.89 -4.39
N ILE A 151 -6.55 -11.87 -4.74
CA ILE A 151 -6.23 -10.74 -3.88
C ILE A 151 -6.31 -9.45 -4.68
N VAL A 152 -6.86 -8.40 -4.07
CA VAL A 152 -6.79 -7.01 -4.53
C VAL A 152 -5.99 -6.22 -3.50
N ILE A 153 -4.93 -5.55 -3.94
CA ILE A 153 -4.11 -4.64 -3.13
C ILE A 153 -4.34 -3.23 -3.65
N VAL A 154 -4.77 -2.32 -2.78
CA VAL A 154 -4.92 -0.90 -3.08
C VAL A 154 -3.78 -0.16 -2.40
N ASP A 155 -2.76 0.10 -3.20
CA ASP A 155 -1.52 0.76 -2.83
C ASP A 155 -1.52 2.16 -3.48
N SER A 156 -2.40 3.00 -2.98
CA SER A 156 -2.68 4.35 -3.52
C SER A 156 -2.13 5.44 -2.62
N THR A 157 -2.11 6.66 -3.15
CA THR A 157 -1.94 7.87 -2.34
C THR A 157 -3.10 8.03 -1.35
N ASP A 158 -2.97 9.01 -0.48
CA ASP A 158 -3.92 9.35 0.59
C ASP A 158 -5.36 9.60 0.06
N PRO A 159 -6.39 9.55 0.93
CA PRO A 159 -7.81 9.67 0.55
C PRO A 159 -8.23 11.10 0.18
N PHE A 160 -7.34 11.84 -0.47
CA PHE A 160 -7.60 13.15 -1.08
C PHE A 160 -6.88 13.27 -2.42
N GLY A 161 -7.28 14.23 -3.26
CA GLY A 161 -6.74 14.38 -4.61
C GLY A 161 -7.08 13.18 -5.51
N PRO A 162 -6.11 12.67 -6.32
CA PRO A 162 -6.37 11.59 -7.27
C PRO A 162 -6.82 10.27 -6.64
N GLY A 163 -6.49 10.04 -5.35
CA GLY A 163 -6.82 8.82 -4.61
C GLY A 163 -8.21 8.80 -3.97
N GLU A 164 -8.93 9.91 -3.87
CA GLU A 164 -10.15 10.02 -3.05
C GLU A 164 -11.22 8.99 -3.41
N ASP A 165 -11.44 8.73 -4.70
CA ASP A 165 -12.47 7.81 -5.19
C ASP A 165 -12.20 6.34 -4.81
N LEU A 166 -10.95 6.00 -4.47
CA LEU A 166 -10.53 4.65 -4.06
C LEU A 166 -10.90 4.31 -2.61
N PHE A 167 -11.54 5.22 -1.87
CA PHE A 167 -12.00 5.02 -0.50
C PHE A 167 -13.52 5.02 -0.36
N THR A 168 -14.23 4.92 -1.47
CA THR A 168 -15.69 4.94 -1.51
C THR A 168 -16.31 3.55 -1.37
N ARG A 169 -17.56 3.49 -0.91
CA ARG A 169 -18.32 2.24 -0.86
C ARG A 169 -18.50 1.62 -2.25
N GLU A 170 -18.66 2.45 -3.29
CA GLU A 170 -18.77 1.99 -4.67
C GLU A 170 -17.51 1.27 -5.11
N PHE A 171 -16.34 1.86 -4.86
CA PHE A 171 -15.06 1.26 -5.19
C PHE A 171 -14.86 -0.08 -4.47
N TYR A 172 -15.10 -0.15 -3.16
CA TYR A 172 -15.00 -1.41 -2.42
C TYR A 172 -16.02 -2.46 -2.89
N GLY A 173 -17.22 -2.04 -3.29
CA GLY A 173 -18.20 -2.92 -3.92
C GLY A 173 -17.74 -3.50 -5.25
N ASN A 174 -17.07 -2.70 -6.08
CA ASN A 174 -16.45 -3.16 -7.32
C ASN A 174 -15.28 -4.11 -7.05
N CYS A 175 -14.42 -3.82 -6.05
CA CYS A 175 -13.37 -4.74 -5.61
C CYS A 175 -13.95 -6.06 -5.11
N PHE A 176 -15.04 -6.01 -4.33
CA PHE A 176 -15.73 -7.22 -3.88
C PHE A 176 -16.20 -8.07 -5.07
N ASN A 177 -16.80 -7.46 -6.08
CA ASN A 177 -17.25 -8.18 -7.27
C ASN A 177 -16.09 -8.76 -8.10
N ALA A 178 -14.96 -8.04 -8.16
CA ALA A 178 -13.74 -8.47 -8.86
C ALA A 178 -13.04 -9.66 -8.18
N LEU A 179 -13.20 -9.78 -6.87
CA LEU A 179 -12.63 -10.84 -6.06
C LEU A 179 -13.40 -12.15 -6.22
N LYS A 180 -12.68 -13.28 -6.22
CA LYS A 180 -13.24 -14.63 -6.11
C LYS A 180 -13.96 -14.84 -4.77
N ASP A 181 -14.65 -15.98 -4.62
CA ASP A 181 -15.49 -16.29 -3.46
C ASP A 181 -14.73 -16.32 -2.12
N ASP A 182 -13.44 -16.54 -2.14
CA ASP A 182 -12.55 -16.50 -0.98
C ASP A 182 -11.51 -15.36 -1.06
N GLY A 183 -11.81 -14.33 -1.85
CA GLY A 183 -10.90 -13.23 -2.12
C GLY A 183 -10.64 -12.32 -0.92
N ILE A 184 -9.46 -11.70 -0.95
CA ILE A 184 -8.96 -10.77 0.07
C ILE A 184 -8.69 -9.40 -0.57
N LEU A 185 -9.08 -8.33 0.12
CA LEU A 185 -8.67 -6.96 -0.19
C LEU A 185 -7.78 -6.43 0.94
N VAL A 186 -6.70 -5.79 0.57
CA VAL A 186 -5.86 -4.98 1.47
C VAL A 186 -5.69 -3.60 0.88
N ASN A 187 -5.76 -2.58 1.71
CA ASN A 187 -5.56 -1.20 1.27
C ASN A 187 -4.80 -0.37 2.30
N GLN A 188 -4.11 0.63 1.82
CA GLN A 188 -3.55 1.71 2.63
C GLN A 188 -4.70 2.43 3.36
N HIS A 189 -4.49 2.86 4.63
CA HIS A 189 -5.58 3.35 5.46
C HIS A 189 -5.31 4.69 6.14
N GLU A 190 -4.13 5.12 6.36
CA GLU A 190 -3.69 6.31 7.06
C GLU A 190 -3.20 6.10 8.51
N SER A 191 -2.64 7.15 9.06
CA SER A 191 -2.28 7.22 10.47
C SER A 191 -3.53 7.27 11.36
N PRO A 192 -3.59 6.52 12.47
CA PRO A 192 -4.66 6.66 13.45
C PRO A 192 -4.41 7.82 14.44
N TYR A 193 -3.31 8.56 14.31
CA TYR A 193 -2.82 9.47 15.36
C TYR A 193 -3.26 10.91 15.14
N TYR A 194 -3.08 11.48 13.94
CA TYR A 194 -3.51 12.83 13.63
C TYR A 194 -5.00 12.85 13.30
N GLU A 195 -5.70 13.91 13.73
CA GLU A 195 -7.16 13.97 13.67
C GLU A 195 -7.71 13.79 12.24
N ALA A 196 -7.13 14.46 11.26
CA ALA A 196 -7.58 14.36 9.87
C ALA A 196 -7.41 12.94 9.31
N ASP A 197 -6.24 12.35 9.54
CA ASP A 197 -5.90 11.00 9.08
C ASP A 197 -6.77 9.95 9.80
N ALA A 198 -6.99 10.12 11.12
CA ALA A 198 -7.84 9.25 11.92
C ALA A 198 -9.30 9.26 11.43
N ILE A 199 -9.82 10.44 11.06
CA ILE A 199 -11.16 10.57 10.45
C ILE A 199 -11.21 9.83 9.11
N ALA A 200 -10.19 9.99 8.25
CA ALA A 200 -10.11 9.31 6.97
C ALA A 200 -10.02 7.78 7.15
N SER A 201 -9.17 7.30 8.05
CA SER A 201 -9.04 5.89 8.42
C SER A 201 -10.36 5.29 8.93
N LYS A 202 -11.06 5.98 9.83
CA LYS A 202 -12.39 5.58 10.31
C LYS A 202 -13.39 5.46 9.17
N ARG A 203 -13.44 6.47 8.28
CA ARG A 203 -14.33 6.48 7.11
C ARG A 203 -14.05 5.29 6.19
N ALA A 204 -12.78 5.04 5.85
CA ALA A 204 -12.39 3.92 4.99
C ALA A 204 -12.78 2.57 5.61
N ASN A 205 -12.48 2.36 6.90
CA ASN A 205 -12.85 1.14 7.61
C ASN A 205 -14.38 0.91 7.64
N LYS A 206 -15.17 1.98 7.87
CA LYS A 206 -16.64 1.90 7.82
C LYS A 206 -17.16 1.48 6.45
N GLN A 207 -16.58 1.99 5.36
CA GLN A 207 -16.98 1.60 4.01
C GLN A 207 -16.61 0.15 3.70
N LEU A 208 -15.44 -0.32 4.13
CA LEU A 208 -15.05 -1.73 4.00
C LEU A 208 -16.00 -2.66 4.74
N ARG A 209 -16.32 -2.34 6.00
CA ARG A 209 -17.28 -3.13 6.83
C ARG A 209 -18.70 -3.15 6.28
N ALA A 210 -19.09 -2.14 5.51
CA ALA A 210 -20.39 -2.10 4.85
C ALA A 210 -20.48 -3.02 3.61
N VAL A 211 -19.34 -3.51 3.11
CA VAL A 211 -19.24 -4.30 1.88
C VAL A 211 -18.81 -5.74 2.18
N PHE A 212 -17.79 -5.92 3.02
CA PHE A 212 -17.20 -7.23 3.27
C PHE A 212 -17.76 -7.87 4.56
N PRO A 213 -18.00 -9.18 4.57
CA PRO A 213 -18.43 -9.91 5.76
C PRO A 213 -17.38 -9.91 6.88
N PHE A 214 -16.11 -9.77 6.51
CA PHE A 214 -15.01 -9.58 7.45
C PHE A 214 -14.16 -8.38 7.03
N ALA A 215 -13.99 -7.41 7.92
CA ALA A 215 -13.09 -6.27 7.72
C ALA A 215 -12.51 -5.81 9.06
N THR A 216 -11.22 -5.53 9.06
CA THR A 216 -10.44 -5.04 10.19
C THR A 216 -9.28 -4.20 9.70
N VAL A 217 -8.48 -3.65 10.62
CA VAL A 217 -7.21 -2.99 10.30
C VAL A 217 -6.05 -3.70 10.99
N TYR A 218 -4.85 -3.51 10.45
CA TYR A 218 -3.61 -3.90 11.09
C TYR A 218 -2.59 -2.75 11.03
N GLN A 219 -1.65 -2.78 11.96
CA GLN A 219 -0.71 -1.69 12.18
C GLN A 219 0.70 -2.04 11.73
N LEU A 220 1.45 -1.01 11.34
CA LEU A 220 2.87 -1.05 11.06
C LEU A 220 3.51 0.27 11.49
N HIS A 221 4.85 0.28 11.56
CA HIS A 221 5.59 1.45 12.01
C HIS A 221 6.61 1.86 10.95
N ILE A 222 6.38 3.02 10.31
CA ILE A 222 7.22 3.56 9.25
C ILE A 222 7.87 4.85 9.76
N PRO A 223 9.19 4.86 10.00
CA PRO A 223 9.87 6.01 10.62
C PRO A 223 9.71 7.33 9.87
N THR A 224 9.57 7.28 8.54
CA THR A 224 9.49 8.48 7.69
C THR A 224 8.07 8.96 7.43
N TYR A 225 7.05 8.23 7.84
CA TYR A 225 5.68 8.72 7.81
C TYR A 225 5.37 9.49 9.10
N PRO A 226 4.69 10.64 9.01
CA PRO A 226 4.31 11.38 10.21
C PRO A 226 3.57 10.51 11.23
N SER A 227 3.89 10.66 12.50
CA SER A 227 3.57 9.77 13.63
C SER A 227 4.33 8.44 13.70
N GLY A 228 4.86 7.91 12.62
CA GLY A 228 5.46 6.58 12.55
C GLY A 228 4.46 5.43 12.68
N HIS A 229 3.20 5.68 13.03
CA HIS A 229 2.16 4.67 13.20
C HIS A 229 1.17 4.73 12.04
N TRP A 230 1.13 3.66 11.26
CA TRP A 230 0.30 3.55 10.05
C TRP A 230 -0.63 2.36 10.11
N LEU A 231 -1.77 2.46 9.45
CA LEU A 231 -2.74 1.36 9.36
C LEU A 231 -2.92 0.92 7.91
N PHE A 232 -3.13 -0.38 7.77
CA PHE A 232 -3.70 -0.98 6.58
C PHE A 232 -5.05 -1.61 6.88
N GLY A 233 -5.98 -1.53 5.94
CA GLY A 233 -7.23 -2.27 5.97
C GLY A 233 -7.03 -3.69 5.46
N PHE A 234 -7.69 -4.64 6.10
CA PHE A 234 -7.83 -6.02 5.64
C PHE A 234 -9.31 -6.36 5.55
N ALA A 235 -9.78 -6.75 4.39
CA ALA A 235 -11.13 -7.20 4.19
C ALA A 235 -11.15 -8.53 3.41
N SER A 236 -12.09 -9.40 3.74
CA SER A 236 -12.16 -10.73 3.13
C SER A 236 -13.59 -11.21 3.01
N LYS A 237 -13.86 -12.01 1.96
CA LYS A 237 -15.12 -12.73 1.82
C LYS A 237 -15.21 -13.95 2.74
N LYS A 238 -14.06 -14.46 3.25
CA LYS A 238 -14.01 -15.73 3.95
C LYS A 238 -13.06 -15.75 5.15
N TYR A 239 -11.89 -15.15 5.03
CA TYR A 239 -10.79 -15.38 5.96
C TYR A 239 -10.75 -14.38 7.11
N ASN A 240 -10.42 -14.88 8.31
CA ASN A 240 -9.94 -14.07 9.41
C ASN A 240 -8.41 -14.03 9.36
N PRO A 241 -7.75 -12.86 9.32
CA PRO A 241 -6.32 -12.79 9.09
C PRO A 241 -5.47 -13.40 10.21
N VAL A 242 -5.99 -13.51 11.43
CA VAL A 242 -5.25 -14.08 12.58
C VAL A 242 -5.46 -15.58 12.69
N THR A 243 -6.72 -16.05 12.65
CA THR A 243 -7.04 -17.48 12.83
C THR A 243 -6.77 -18.31 11.59
N ASP A 244 -6.85 -17.71 10.41
CA ASP A 244 -6.59 -18.38 9.13
C ASP A 244 -5.17 -18.20 8.59
N LEU A 245 -4.27 -17.59 9.38
CA LEU A 245 -2.85 -17.48 9.04
C LEU A 245 -2.25 -18.88 8.79
N LYS A 246 -1.67 -19.06 7.62
CA LYS A 246 -0.99 -20.30 7.18
C LYS A 246 0.53 -20.17 7.39
N ALA A 247 0.95 -19.96 8.64
CA ALA A 247 2.33 -19.65 8.99
C ALA A 247 3.35 -20.67 8.42
N ASP A 248 3.08 -21.97 8.58
CA ASP A 248 3.99 -23.02 8.12
C ASP A 248 4.14 -23.03 6.59
N ILE A 249 3.03 -22.78 5.87
CA ILE A 249 3.06 -22.73 4.40
C ILE A 249 3.85 -21.48 3.96
N TRP A 250 3.56 -20.32 4.56
CA TRP A 250 4.29 -19.11 4.21
C TRP A 250 5.80 -19.24 4.50
N ASN A 251 6.17 -19.76 5.66
CA ASN A 251 7.56 -19.99 6.03
C ASN A 251 8.26 -20.96 5.06
N SER A 252 7.54 -21.95 4.52
CA SER A 252 8.09 -22.92 3.56
C SER A 252 8.49 -22.30 2.21
N PHE A 253 7.98 -21.12 1.85
CA PHE A 253 8.42 -20.40 0.65
C PHE A 253 9.86 -19.87 0.76
N GLY A 254 10.40 -19.74 1.97
CA GLY A 254 11.77 -19.27 2.21
C GLY A 254 12.01 -17.82 1.75
N ILE A 255 10.95 -17.02 1.64
CA ILE A 255 11.04 -15.62 1.23
C ILE A 255 11.82 -14.81 2.26
N LYS A 256 12.82 -14.07 1.79
CA LYS A 256 13.61 -13.19 2.65
C LYS A 256 12.90 -11.85 2.79
N THR A 257 12.67 -11.47 4.05
CA THR A 257 12.05 -10.23 4.47
C THR A 257 12.93 -9.52 5.49
N LYS A 258 12.78 -8.20 5.61
CA LYS A 258 13.48 -7.38 6.60
C LYS A 258 12.58 -7.04 7.80
N TYR A 259 11.28 -6.95 7.56
CA TYR A 259 10.29 -6.50 8.56
C TYR A 259 9.26 -7.58 8.85
N TYR A 260 8.59 -8.10 7.81
CA TYR A 260 7.52 -9.06 7.97
C TYR A 260 8.05 -10.43 8.44
N ASN A 261 7.35 -11.02 9.39
CA ASN A 261 7.41 -12.44 9.75
C ASN A 261 6.05 -12.89 10.32
N THR A 262 5.84 -14.19 10.46
CA THR A 262 4.54 -14.75 10.89
C THR A 262 4.19 -14.48 12.36
N GLU A 263 5.15 -14.09 13.18
CA GLU A 263 4.92 -13.67 14.57
C GLU A 263 4.48 -12.20 14.59
N LEU A 264 5.18 -11.33 13.85
CA LEU A 264 4.78 -9.94 13.64
C LEU A 264 3.39 -9.84 13.00
N HIS A 265 3.05 -10.75 12.08
CA HIS A 265 1.72 -10.84 11.48
C HIS A 265 0.62 -10.81 12.55
N LYS A 266 0.72 -11.70 13.55
CA LYS A 266 -0.25 -11.74 14.66
C LYS A 266 -0.21 -10.47 15.50
N GLY A 267 0.99 -9.98 15.79
CA GLY A 267 1.21 -8.75 16.56
C GLY A 267 0.62 -7.51 15.88
N ALA A 268 0.64 -7.45 14.55
CA ALA A 268 0.10 -6.32 13.79
C ALA A 268 -1.42 -6.12 13.99
N PHE A 269 -2.17 -7.17 14.33
CA PHE A 269 -3.59 -7.11 14.65
C PHE A 269 -3.89 -6.85 16.15
N ALA A 270 -2.86 -6.80 16.99
CA ALA A 270 -2.99 -6.45 18.41
C ALA A 270 -3.01 -4.92 18.58
N LEU A 271 -4.14 -4.31 18.24
CA LEU A 271 -4.29 -2.86 18.17
C LEU A 271 -4.32 -2.19 19.54
N PRO A 272 -3.74 -0.98 19.69
CA PRO A 272 -3.92 -0.12 20.85
C PRO A 272 -5.41 0.24 21.08
N ASN A 273 -5.77 0.55 22.32
CA ASN A 273 -7.16 0.84 22.65
C ASN A 273 -7.73 2.03 21.87
N TYR A 274 -6.97 3.12 21.70
CA TYR A 274 -7.44 4.28 20.94
C TYR A 274 -7.72 3.95 19.45
N VAL A 275 -6.96 3.01 18.85
CA VAL A 275 -7.24 2.52 17.49
C VAL A 275 -8.52 1.66 17.49
N LYS A 276 -8.70 0.79 18.50
CA LYS A 276 -9.94 -0.01 18.62
C LYS A 276 -11.16 0.89 18.76
N GLU A 277 -11.07 1.94 19.58
CA GLU A 277 -12.14 2.94 19.74
C GLU A 277 -12.41 3.67 18.41
N LEU A 278 -11.35 4.05 17.68
CA LEU A 278 -11.47 4.73 16.38
C LEU A 278 -12.27 3.92 15.36
N ILE A 279 -12.04 2.59 15.31
CA ILE A 279 -12.65 1.72 14.29
C ILE A 279 -13.90 0.97 14.77
N SER A 280 -14.33 1.16 16.00
CA SER A 280 -15.46 0.40 16.59
C SER A 280 -16.84 0.81 16.09
N ASP A 281 -16.99 2.01 15.50
CA ASP A 281 -18.28 2.60 15.10
C ASP A 281 -18.59 2.46 13.59
#